data_6b085a2a7110ca1f0559d33790a9885a
#
_entry.id   6b085a2a7110ca1f0559d33790a9885a
#
_cell.length_a   1.000
_cell.length_b   1.000
_cell.length_c   1.000
_cell.angle_alpha   90.00
_cell.angle_beta   90.00
_cell.angle_gamma   90.00
#
_symmetry.space_group_name_H-M   'P 1'
#
loop_
_entity.id
_entity.type
_entity.pdbx_description
1 polymer ?
#
loop_
_entity_poly.entity_id
_entity_poly.type
_entity_poly.pdbx_seq_one_letter_code
_entity_poly.pdbx_strand_id
1 'polypeptide(L)'
;LDLEYGVYPEYLIYRESDDGILRIAGQVDLIVKSGNEITIIDHKTNKKIDQKSGFDSLSKSNFKMKYPLNNLMDCNFYHYTLQLSTYAWMLQKINPNFVIKDLILNHYDHNGNNTLYHCEYLKKDVERMLYHYKKELILEKQRSKRKRIEY
;
A
#
# COMPACT_ATOMS: atom_id res chain seq x y z
N LEU A 1 -9.82 -10.44 14.36
CA LEU A 1 -10.80 -9.38 14.14
C LEU A 1 -11.78 -9.79 13.05
N ASP A 2 -12.96 -10.21 13.42
CA ASP A 2 -14.04 -10.42 12.47
C ASP A 2 -14.74 -9.09 12.24
N LEU A 3 -14.46 -8.47 11.09
CA LEU A 3 -15.26 -7.33 10.64
C LEU A 3 -16.67 -7.82 10.34
N GLU A 4 -17.65 -7.29 11.03
CA GLU A 4 -19.07 -7.51 10.73
C GLU A 4 -19.47 -6.75 9.44
N TYR A 5 -20.70 -6.96 8.97
CA TYR A 5 -21.26 -6.13 7.90
C TYR A 5 -21.31 -4.67 8.34
N GLY A 6 -20.79 -3.76 7.52
CA GLY A 6 -20.86 -2.34 7.86
C GLY A 6 -19.81 -1.44 7.20
N VAL A 7 -19.71 -0.25 7.75
CA VAL A 7 -18.81 0.83 7.34
C VAL A 7 -17.90 1.15 8.51
N TYR A 8 -16.60 1.08 8.29
CA TYR A 8 -15.56 1.24 9.31
C TYR A 8 -14.65 2.42 8.94
N PRO A 9 -14.90 3.62 9.50
CA PRO A 9 -14.04 4.77 9.29
C PRO A 9 -12.78 4.67 10.18
N GLU A 10 -11.70 5.26 9.71
CA GLU A 10 -10.43 5.39 10.46
C GLU A 10 -9.94 4.07 11.09
N TYR A 11 -10.04 2.98 10.32
CA TYR A 11 -9.74 1.64 10.80
C TYR A 11 -8.23 1.41 10.94
N LEU A 12 -7.78 1.18 12.17
CA LEU A 12 -6.39 0.84 12.45
C LEU A 12 -6.10 -0.62 12.10
N ILE A 13 -5.07 -0.85 11.30
CA ILE A 13 -4.65 -2.17 10.89
C ILE A 13 -3.18 -2.41 11.24
N TYR A 14 -2.89 -3.60 11.72
CA TYR A 14 -1.54 -4.02 12.08
C TYR A 14 -1.29 -5.45 11.65
N ARG A 15 -0.10 -5.73 11.18
CA ARG A 15 0.35 -7.08 10.83
C ARG A 15 1.80 -7.28 11.23
N GLU A 16 2.07 -8.42 11.87
CA GLU A 16 3.41 -8.91 12.18
C GLU A 16 3.61 -10.26 11.46
N SER A 17 4.80 -10.48 10.90
CA SER A 17 5.18 -11.78 10.34
C SER A 17 5.45 -12.78 11.48
N ASP A 18 5.31 -14.09 11.19
CA ASP A 18 5.43 -15.15 12.19
C ASP A 18 6.80 -15.17 12.91
N ASP A 19 7.85 -14.68 12.24
CA ASP A 19 9.19 -14.53 12.82
C ASP A 19 9.42 -13.18 13.52
N GLY A 20 8.41 -12.32 13.61
CA GLY A 20 8.47 -11.02 14.27
C GLY A 20 9.39 -9.99 13.60
N ILE A 21 9.89 -10.26 12.39
CA ILE A 21 10.85 -9.39 11.70
C ILE A 21 10.13 -8.25 10.98
N LEU A 22 9.09 -8.59 10.21
CA LEU A 22 8.29 -7.62 9.47
C LEU A 22 7.12 -7.17 10.33
N ARG A 23 7.04 -5.87 10.58
CA ARG A 23 5.92 -5.23 11.27
C ARG A 23 5.43 -4.08 10.45
N ILE A 24 4.15 -4.08 10.11
CA ILE A 24 3.49 -3.03 9.35
C ILE A 24 2.20 -2.63 10.03
N ALA A 25 1.93 -1.34 10.03
CA ALA A 25 0.71 -0.77 10.58
C ALA A 25 0.23 0.35 9.68
N GLY A 26 -1.04 0.66 9.74
CA GLY A 26 -1.62 1.77 9.02
C GLY A 26 -3.01 2.10 9.52
N GLN A 27 -3.55 3.19 9.00
CA GLN A 27 -4.92 3.60 9.23
C GLN A 27 -5.60 3.68 7.87
N VAL A 28 -6.71 2.96 7.73
CA VAL A 28 -7.54 2.97 6.53
C VAL A 28 -8.64 4.00 6.75
N ASP A 29 -8.78 4.97 5.85
CA ASP A 29 -9.77 6.04 6.02
C ASP A 29 -11.19 5.49 6.06
N LEU A 30 -11.51 4.55 5.16
CA LEU A 30 -12.83 3.95 5.13
C LEU A 30 -12.79 2.52 4.56
N ILE A 31 -13.38 1.58 5.29
CA ILE A 31 -13.66 0.21 4.82
C ILE A 31 -15.17 0.03 4.74
N VAL A 32 -15.64 -0.47 3.60
CA VAL A 32 -17.04 -0.90 3.43
C VAL A 32 -17.05 -2.41 3.22
N LYS A 33 -17.75 -3.12 4.10
CA LYS A 33 -17.87 -4.58 4.07
C LYS A 33 -19.32 -5.01 3.79
N SER A 34 -19.48 -5.87 2.80
CA SER A 34 -20.73 -6.54 2.47
C SER A 34 -20.50 -8.03 2.26
N GLY A 35 -20.94 -8.87 3.19
CA GLY A 35 -20.53 -10.27 3.20
C GLY A 35 -19.03 -10.40 3.33
N ASN A 36 -18.38 -11.11 2.41
CA ASN A 36 -16.92 -11.20 2.33
C ASN A 36 -16.30 -10.15 1.38
N GLU A 37 -17.11 -9.32 0.72
CA GLU A 37 -16.63 -8.28 -0.17
C GLU A 37 -16.16 -7.05 0.63
N ILE A 38 -14.97 -6.57 0.30
CA ILE A 38 -14.32 -5.41 0.91
C ILE A 38 -14.07 -4.35 -0.15
N THR A 39 -14.54 -3.14 0.11
CA THR A 39 -14.15 -1.93 -0.61
C THR A 39 -13.34 -1.03 0.34
N ILE A 40 -12.19 -0.57 -0.11
CA ILE A 40 -11.32 0.36 0.63
C ILE A 40 -11.35 1.70 -0.08
N ILE A 41 -11.61 2.77 0.68
CA ILE A 41 -11.66 4.13 0.18
C ILE A 41 -10.65 4.97 0.96
N ASP A 42 -9.82 5.71 0.25
CA ASP A 42 -8.84 6.63 0.82
C ASP A 42 -9.07 8.04 0.28
N HIS A 43 -9.13 9.02 1.18
CA HIS A 43 -9.42 10.40 0.84
C HIS A 43 -8.12 11.19 0.61
N LYS A 44 -8.04 11.88 -0.51
CA LYS A 44 -6.88 12.71 -0.87
C LYS A 44 -7.31 14.14 -1.19
N THR A 45 -6.59 15.11 -0.64
CA THR A 45 -6.84 16.55 -0.79
C THR A 45 -5.68 17.30 -1.45
N ASN A 46 -4.71 16.57 -2.02
CA ASN A 46 -3.59 17.17 -2.71
C ASN A 46 -4.02 17.86 -4.01
N LYS A 47 -3.17 18.73 -4.54
CA LYS A 47 -3.49 19.59 -5.69
C LYS A 47 -4.00 18.82 -6.91
N LYS A 48 -3.40 17.67 -7.21
CA LYS A 48 -3.79 16.79 -8.32
C LYS A 48 -3.33 15.36 -8.11
N ILE A 49 -3.96 14.43 -8.81
CA ILE A 49 -3.55 13.03 -8.94
C ILE A 49 -2.92 12.83 -10.31
N ASP A 50 -1.62 12.62 -10.35
CA ASP A 50 -0.88 12.32 -11.57
C ASP A 50 -0.83 10.80 -11.80
N GLN A 51 -1.44 10.34 -12.91
CA GLN A 51 -1.45 8.92 -13.29
C GLN A 51 -0.20 8.49 -14.06
N LYS A 52 0.63 9.45 -14.46
CA LYS A 52 1.90 9.22 -15.14
C LYS A 52 3.01 10.01 -14.45
N SER A 53 4.18 9.42 -14.38
CA SER A 53 5.40 10.11 -13.94
C SER A 53 5.96 11.01 -15.05
N GLY A 54 6.91 11.89 -14.69
CA GLY A 54 7.69 12.65 -15.66
C GLY A 54 8.38 11.73 -16.67
N PHE A 55 8.68 12.30 -17.83
CA PHE A 55 9.36 11.59 -18.92
C PHE A 55 10.87 11.86 -18.88
N ASP A 56 11.66 10.80 -18.91
CA ASP A 56 13.10 10.88 -19.02
C ASP A 56 13.52 10.77 -20.49
N SER A 57 14.11 11.85 -21.02
CA SER A 57 14.55 11.93 -22.42
C SER A 57 15.74 11.01 -22.75
N LEU A 58 16.56 10.65 -21.74
CA LEU A 58 17.70 9.76 -21.92
C LEU A 58 17.29 8.32 -22.07
N SER A 59 16.43 7.82 -21.16
CA SER A 59 15.90 6.46 -21.23
C SER A 59 14.71 6.31 -22.18
N LYS A 60 14.19 7.43 -22.72
CA LYS A 60 12.98 7.49 -23.56
C LYS A 60 11.77 6.80 -22.91
N SER A 61 11.64 6.92 -21.60
CA SER A 61 10.56 6.33 -20.83
C SER A 61 10.12 7.23 -19.67
N ASN A 62 8.96 6.96 -19.10
CA ASN A 62 8.54 7.60 -17.86
C ASN A 62 9.40 7.12 -16.68
N PHE A 63 9.65 8.01 -15.70
CA PHE A 63 10.33 7.64 -14.47
C PHE A 63 9.60 6.52 -13.76
N LYS A 64 10.37 5.54 -13.27
CA LYS A 64 9.85 4.38 -12.56
C LYS A 64 10.33 4.37 -11.12
N MET A 65 9.57 3.70 -10.28
CA MET A 65 9.97 3.47 -8.88
C MET A 65 11.27 2.69 -8.82
N LYS A 66 11.92 2.75 -7.67
CA LYS A 66 13.13 1.95 -7.40
C LYS A 66 12.79 0.47 -7.24
N TYR A 67 13.79 -0.39 -7.46
CA TYR A 67 13.68 -1.80 -7.16
C TYR A 67 13.17 -2.01 -5.70
N PRO A 68 12.24 -2.92 -5.45
CA PRO A 68 11.70 -3.97 -6.34
C PRO A 68 10.45 -3.56 -7.17
N LEU A 69 10.08 -2.30 -7.19
CA LEU A 69 8.86 -1.79 -7.83
C LEU A 69 9.12 -1.06 -9.16
N ASN A 70 10.23 -1.35 -9.82
CA ASN A 70 10.67 -0.70 -11.06
C ASN A 70 9.81 -1.02 -12.30
N ASN A 71 8.75 -1.80 -12.15
CA ASN A 71 7.69 -1.98 -13.14
C ASN A 71 6.61 -0.89 -13.07
N LEU A 72 6.52 -0.15 -11.95
CA LEU A 72 5.52 0.89 -11.72
C LEU A 72 6.09 2.28 -12.01
N MET A 73 5.26 3.18 -12.53
CA MET A 73 5.64 4.58 -12.69
C MET A 73 5.75 5.28 -11.33
N ASP A 74 6.75 6.15 -11.19
CA ASP A 74 6.99 6.94 -9.99
C ASP A 74 6.10 8.18 -9.97
N CYS A 75 4.82 8.01 -9.64
CA CYS A 75 3.85 9.08 -9.53
C CYS A 75 2.90 8.84 -8.34
N ASN A 76 2.23 9.90 -7.87
CA ASN A 76 1.41 9.82 -6.68
C ASN A 76 0.24 8.83 -6.80
N PHE A 77 -0.33 8.65 -7.99
CA PHE A 77 -1.38 7.65 -8.23
C PHE A 77 -0.91 6.23 -7.86
N TYR A 78 0.27 5.81 -8.34
CA TYR A 78 0.79 4.47 -8.04
C TYR A 78 1.25 4.34 -6.58
N HIS A 79 1.76 5.41 -5.95
CA HIS A 79 2.07 5.40 -4.52
C HIS A 79 0.80 5.16 -3.68
N TYR A 80 -0.29 5.86 -3.99
CA TYR A 80 -1.57 5.67 -3.31
C TYR A 80 -2.20 4.31 -3.61
N THR A 81 -2.10 3.84 -4.86
CA THR A 81 -2.56 2.49 -5.25
C THR A 81 -1.82 1.40 -4.47
N LEU A 82 -0.51 1.54 -4.27
CA LEU A 82 0.27 0.63 -3.43
C LEU A 82 -0.15 0.69 -1.95
N GLN A 83 -0.44 1.88 -1.44
CA GLN A 83 -0.94 2.05 -0.06
C GLN A 83 -2.26 1.28 0.12
N LEU A 84 -3.25 1.52 -0.74
CA LEU A 84 -4.53 0.80 -0.72
C LEU A 84 -4.35 -0.71 -0.89
N SER A 85 -3.48 -1.13 -1.81
CA SER A 85 -3.17 -2.53 -2.06
C SER A 85 -2.50 -3.19 -0.84
N THR A 86 -1.67 -2.46 -0.10
CA THR A 86 -1.06 -2.95 1.14
C THR A 86 -2.13 -3.17 2.22
N TYR A 87 -3.07 -2.25 2.37
CA TYR A 87 -4.19 -2.43 3.30
C TYR A 87 -5.06 -3.64 2.92
N ALA A 88 -5.38 -3.79 1.63
CA ALA A 88 -6.12 -4.94 1.12
C ALA A 88 -5.39 -6.25 1.42
N TRP A 89 -4.08 -6.29 1.19
CA TRP A 89 -3.25 -7.45 1.49
C TRP A 89 -3.25 -7.78 2.99
N MET A 90 -3.13 -6.77 3.85
CA MET A 90 -3.18 -6.95 5.31
C MET A 90 -4.53 -7.52 5.76
N LEU A 91 -5.65 -7.01 5.23
CA LEU A 91 -6.99 -7.52 5.53
C LEU A 91 -7.15 -8.98 5.09
N GLN A 92 -6.66 -9.36 3.91
CA GLN A 92 -6.69 -10.75 3.45
C GLN A 92 -5.78 -11.68 4.26
N LYS A 93 -4.72 -11.16 4.90
CA LYS A 93 -3.92 -11.95 5.85
C LYS A 93 -4.63 -12.16 7.19
N ILE A 94 -5.49 -11.22 7.59
CA ILE A 94 -6.34 -11.37 8.77
C ILE A 94 -7.46 -12.37 8.50
N ASN A 95 -8.14 -12.24 7.37
CA ASN A 95 -9.18 -13.16 6.94
C ASN A 95 -9.04 -13.49 5.43
N PRO A 96 -8.52 -14.69 5.08
CA PRO A 96 -8.32 -15.10 3.69
C PRO A 96 -9.59 -15.19 2.84
N ASN A 97 -10.77 -15.22 3.48
CA ASN A 97 -12.05 -15.26 2.77
C ASN A 97 -12.49 -13.88 2.25
N PHE A 98 -11.82 -12.81 2.65
CA PHE A 98 -12.12 -11.48 2.13
C PHE A 98 -11.80 -11.36 0.64
N VAL A 99 -12.78 -10.87 -0.11
CA VAL A 99 -12.67 -10.56 -1.53
C VAL A 99 -12.55 -9.04 -1.68
N ILE A 100 -11.46 -8.59 -2.23
CA ILE A 100 -11.27 -7.16 -2.50
C ILE A 100 -12.08 -6.80 -3.73
N LYS A 101 -13.18 -6.11 -3.50
CA LYS A 101 -14.13 -5.69 -4.55
C LYS A 101 -13.65 -4.45 -5.27
N ASP A 102 -13.20 -3.44 -4.52
CA ASP A 102 -12.74 -2.19 -5.09
C ASP A 102 -11.74 -1.48 -4.17
N LEU A 103 -10.81 -0.74 -4.79
CA LEU A 103 -9.88 0.15 -4.13
C LEU A 103 -10.06 1.54 -4.74
N ILE A 104 -10.49 2.51 -3.94
CA ILE A 104 -10.93 3.82 -4.44
C ILE A 104 -10.10 4.93 -3.80
N LEU A 105 -9.51 5.78 -4.64
CA LEU A 105 -9.02 7.09 -4.22
C LEU A 105 -10.14 8.10 -4.44
N ASN A 106 -10.59 8.73 -3.37
CA ASN A 106 -11.56 9.79 -3.41
C ASN A 106 -10.83 11.13 -3.27
N HIS A 107 -10.60 11.78 -4.41
CA HIS A 107 -9.82 13.01 -4.49
C HIS A 107 -10.71 14.23 -4.52
N TYR A 108 -10.47 15.15 -3.60
CA TYR A 108 -11.06 16.49 -3.57
C TYR A 108 -9.99 17.51 -3.97
N ASP A 109 -10.23 18.26 -5.03
CA ASP A 109 -9.37 19.35 -5.41
C ASP A 109 -9.62 20.61 -4.56
N HIS A 110 -8.79 21.63 -4.74
CA HIS A 110 -8.91 22.91 -4.03
C HIS A 110 -10.18 23.71 -4.37
N ASN A 111 -10.90 23.36 -5.45
CA ASN A 111 -12.18 23.96 -5.83
C ASN A 111 -13.37 23.17 -5.25
N GLY A 112 -13.13 22.11 -4.51
CA GLY A 112 -14.15 21.23 -3.95
C GLY A 112 -14.72 20.22 -4.94
N ASN A 113 -14.13 20.06 -6.14
CA ASN A 113 -14.54 19.01 -7.07
C ASN A 113 -14.06 17.66 -6.56
N ASN A 114 -14.93 16.67 -6.70
CA ASN A 114 -14.66 15.30 -6.29
C ASN A 114 -14.44 14.40 -7.51
N THR A 115 -13.36 13.63 -7.48
CA THR A 115 -13.04 12.62 -8.49
C THR A 115 -12.72 11.30 -7.85
N LEU A 116 -13.38 10.23 -8.28
CA LEU A 116 -13.11 8.87 -7.86
C LEU A 116 -12.17 8.19 -8.83
N TYR A 117 -11.05 7.64 -8.31
CA TYR A 117 -10.14 6.80 -9.07
C TYR A 117 -10.25 5.37 -8.58
N HIS A 118 -10.61 4.45 -9.47
CA HIS A 118 -10.61 3.02 -9.20
C HIS A 118 -9.20 2.48 -9.44
N CYS A 119 -8.61 1.89 -8.41
CA CYS A 119 -7.24 1.41 -8.43
C CYS A 119 -7.20 -0.09 -8.59
N GLU A 120 -6.22 -0.56 -9.36
CA GLU A 120 -5.92 -1.99 -9.45
C GLU A 120 -5.36 -2.52 -8.13
N TYR A 121 -5.75 -3.74 -7.74
CA TYR A 121 -5.14 -4.42 -6.60
C TYR A 121 -3.77 -4.98 -6.99
N LEU A 122 -2.71 -4.28 -6.63
CA LEU A 122 -1.31 -4.61 -6.92
C LEU A 122 -0.74 -5.64 -5.93
N LYS A 123 -1.45 -6.76 -5.74
CA LYS A 123 -1.11 -7.78 -4.74
C LYS A 123 0.32 -8.31 -4.88
N LYS A 124 0.74 -8.66 -6.10
CA LYS A 124 2.09 -9.20 -6.38
C LYS A 124 3.19 -8.15 -6.10
N ASP A 125 2.92 -6.88 -6.39
CA ASP A 125 3.86 -5.79 -6.13
C ASP A 125 4.01 -5.56 -4.63
N VAL A 126 2.91 -5.60 -3.87
CA VAL A 126 2.94 -5.54 -2.40
C VAL A 126 3.75 -6.70 -1.82
N GLU A 127 3.50 -7.93 -2.24
CA GLU A 127 4.23 -9.11 -1.77
C GLU A 127 5.73 -9.01 -2.06
N ARG A 128 6.10 -8.56 -3.25
CA ARG A 128 7.49 -8.33 -3.65
C ARG A 128 8.16 -7.22 -2.84
N MET A 129 7.46 -6.11 -2.61
CA MET A 129 7.92 -4.99 -1.80
C MET A 129 8.17 -5.41 -0.34
N LEU A 130 7.22 -6.10 0.27
CA LEU A 130 7.34 -6.54 1.67
C LEU A 130 8.41 -7.62 1.85
N TYR A 131 8.56 -8.52 0.89
CA TYR A 131 9.64 -9.51 0.89
C TYR A 131 11.03 -8.86 0.83
N HIS A 132 11.20 -7.88 -0.05
CA HIS A 132 12.44 -7.11 -0.15
C HIS A 132 12.74 -6.35 1.13
N TYR A 133 11.76 -5.64 1.68
CA TYR A 133 11.89 -4.89 2.92
C TYR A 133 12.29 -5.81 4.09
N LYS A 134 11.66 -6.97 4.20
CA LYS A 134 12.01 -7.96 5.23
C LYS A 134 13.46 -8.43 5.11
N LYS A 135 13.97 -8.66 3.90
CA LYS A 135 15.39 -9.00 3.68
C LYS A 135 16.32 -7.91 4.14
N GLU A 136 16.00 -6.66 3.86
CA GLU A 136 16.81 -5.52 4.32
C GLU A 136 16.86 -5.44 5.83
N LEU A 137 15.73 -5.62 6.52
CA LEU A 137 15.68 -5.66 7.99
C LEU A 137 16.55 -6.78 8.59
N ILE A 138 16.60 -7.96 7.96
CA ILE A 138 17.48 -9.05 8.37
C ILE A 138 18.95 -8.65 8.25
N LEU A 139 19.34 -8.07 7.12
CA LEU A 139 20.71 -7.62 6.87
C LEU A 139 21.14 -6.53 7.85
N GLU A 140 20.29 -5.58 8.15
CA GLU A 140 20.55 -4.53 9.14
C GLU A 140 20.79 -5.11 10.55
N LYS A 141 19.93 -6.05 10.97
CA LYS A 141 20.13 -6.76 12.26
C LYS A 141 21.46 -7.49 12.31
N GLN A 142 21.89 -8.14 11.22
CA GLN A 142 23.17 -8.83 11.15
C GLN A 142 24.35 -7.86 11.23
N ARG A 143 24.30 -6.73 10.50
CA ARG A 143 25.33 -5.67 10.54
C ARG A 143 25.46 -5.08 11.94
N SER A 144 24.35 -4.81 12.61
CA SER A 144 24.34 -4.27 13.98
C SER A 144 24.93 -5.24 15.00
N LYS A 145 24.69 -6.56 14.84
CA LYS A 145 25.31 -7.59 15.70
C LYS A 145 26.83 -7.66 15.50
N ARG A 146 27.31 -7.62 14.26
CA ARG A 146 28.77 -7.62 13.97
C ARG A 146 29.48 -6.44 14.62
N LYS A 147 28.96 -5.24 14.48
CA LYS A 147 29.54 -4.03 15.10
C LYS A 147 29.62 -4.09 16.64
N ARG A 148 28.72 -4.84 17.31
CA ARG A 148 28.75 -5.02 18.79
C ARG A 148 29.80 -6.04 19.27
N ILE A 149 30.29 -6.88 18.39
CA ILE A 149 31.30 -7.91 18.71
C ILE A 149 32.70 -7.35 18.51
N GLU A 150 32.88 -6.27 17.74
CA GLU A 150 34.17 -5.62 17.46
C GLU A 150 34.58 -4.58 18.52
N TYR A 151 33.78 -4.39 19.59
CA TYR A 151 34.04 -3.56 20.76
C TYR A 151 34.05 -4.42 22.05
#